data_55501721304621c011c0f40bfb14e15c
#
_entry.id   55501721304621c011c0f40bfb14e15c
#
_cell.length_a   1.000
_cell.length_b   1.000
_cell.length_c   1.000
_cell.angle_alpha   90.00
_cell.angle_beta   90.00
_cell.angle_gamma   90.00
#
_symmetry.space_group_name_H-M   'P 1'
#
loop_
_entity.id
_entity.type
_entity.pdbx_description
1 polymer ?
#
loop_
_entity_poly.entity_id
_entity_poly.type
_entity_poly.pdbx_seq_one_letter_code
_entity_poly.pdbx_strand_id
1 'polypeptide(L)'
;MTKATPKYADDTVYQISVDKVVTLAREKGATPILITPLARRKFDHGQLLDTHGLYSQAVRALAERENVGLIDLNRDSMDWLRALGEAPSRDFFMHVPAQNQTDDTHLQHRGAVAVACLVVAGWKQLDAGLQEYVVRDTDCGARGTALSDRTT
;
A
#
# COMPACT_ATOMS: atom_id res chain seq x y z
N MET A 1 20.25 -32.01 -5.12
CA MET A 1 19.15 -31.05 -5.29
C MET A 1 19.07 -30.22 -4.02
N THR A 2 19.73 -29.07 -3.99
CA THR A 2 19.69 -28.13 -2.87
C THR A 2 18.34 -27.40 -2.92
N LYS A 3 17.47 -27.67 -1.95
CA LYS A 3 16.24 -26.92 -1.74
C LYS A 3 16.62 -25.46 -1.49
N ALA A 4 16.32 -24.56 -2.41
CA ALA A 4 16.48 -23.14 -2.18
C ALA A 4 15.64 -22.76 -0.96
N THR A 5 16.28 -22.25 0.07
CA THR A 5 15.60 -21.68 1.25
C THR A 5 14.70 -20.56 0.75
N PRO A 6 13.40 -20.51 1.09
CA PRO A 6 12.54 -19.42 0.69
C PRO A 6 13.17 -18.11 1.17
N LYS A 7 13.37 -17.17 0.27
CA LYS A 7 13.97 -15.85 0.57
C LYS A 7 13.05 -14.98 1.43
N TYR A 8 11.80 -15.42 1.63
CA TYR A 8 10.76 -14.72 2.38
C TYR A 8 10.06 -15.71 3.31
N ALA A 9 9.57 -15.22 4.46
CA ALA A 9 8.68 -15.99 5.31
C ALA A 9 7.48 -16.48 4.50
N ASP A 10 7.02 -17.72 4.74
CA ASP A 10 5.78 -18.15 4.14
C ASP A 10 4.59 -17.32 4.67
N ASP A 11 3.49 -17.33 3.96
CA ASP A 11 2.28 -16.56 4.27
C ASP A 11 1.71 -16.91 5.64
N THR A 12 1.85 -18.17 6.09
CA THR A 12 1.40 -18.63 7.41
C THR A 12 2.19 -17.97 8.54
N VAL A 13 3.53 -17.94 8.44
CA VAL A 13 4.38 -17.27 9.44
C VAL A 13 4.11 -15.78 9.47
N TYR A 14 3.89 -15.18 8.31
CA TYR A 14 3.53 -13.78 8.20
C TYR A 14 2.18 -13.49 8.87
N GLN A 15 1.14 -14.29 8.61
CA GLN A 15 -0.17 -14.16 9.25
C GLN A 15 -0.07 -14.25 10.77
N ILE A 16 0.63 -15.25 11.31
CA ILE A 16 0.83 -15.42 12.76
C ILE A 16 1.52 -14.20 13.36
N SER A 17 2.48 -13.62 12.67
CA SER A 17 3.23 -12.46 13.17
C SER A 17 2.34 -11.21 13.23
N VAL A 18 1.54 -10.95 12.20
CA VAL A 18 0.63 -9.80 12.16
C VAL A 18 -0.51 -9.99 13.19
N ASP A 19 -1.04 -11.20 13.34
CA ASP A 19 -2.05 -11.55 14.32
C ASP A 19 -1.61 -11.24 15.76
N LYS A 20 -0.37 -11.61 16.11
CA LYS A 20 0.24 -11.26 17.40
C LYS A 20 0.29 -9.75 17.63
N VAL A 21 0.64 -8.97 16.61
CA VAL A 21 0.69 -7.51 16.72
C VAL A 21 -0.69 -6.94 16.97
N VAL A 22 -1.73 -7.44 16.28
CA VAL A 22 -3.14 -7.05 16.51
C VAL A 22 -3.55 -7.33 17.95
N THR A 23 -3.26 -8.54 18.44
CA THR A 23 -3.57 -8.96 19.81
C THR A 23 -2.90 -8.06 20.84
N LEU A 24 -1.58 -7.85 20.71
CA LEU A 24 -0.80 -7.01 21.62
C LEU A 24 -1.26 -5.55 21.62
N ALA A 25 -1.66 -5.00 20.46
CA ALA A 25 -2.20 -3.65 20.39
C ALA A 25 -3.51 -3.53 21.20
N ARG A 26 -4.41 -4.50 21.03
CA ARG A 26 -5.69 -4.55 21.78
C ARG A 26 -5.47 -4.72 23.28
N GLU A 27 -4.53 -5.55 23.71
CA GLU A 27 -4.16 -5.70 25.13
C GLU A 27 -3.68 -4.40 25.76
N LYS A 28 -3.15 -3.47 24.97
CA LYS A 28 -2.73 -2.13 25.41
C LYS A 28 -3.81 -1.07 25.24
N GLY A 29 -5.04 -1.45 24.89
CA GLY A 29 -6.15 -0.54 24.70
C GLY A 29 -6.09 0.26 23.37
N ALA A 30 -5.23 -0.11 22.45
CA ALA A 30 -5.15 0.52 21.14
C ALA A 30 -6.15 -0.11 20.15
N THR A 31 -6.63 0.69 19.20
CA THR A 31 -7.42 0.22 18.06
C THR A 31 -6.51 -0.02 16.87
N PRO A 32 -6.20 -1.27 16.51
CA PRO A 32 -5.34 -1.57 15.37
C PRO A 32 -6.07 -1.28 14.05
N ILE A 33 -5.32 -0.80 13.07
CA ILE A 33 -5.73 -0.68 11.66
C ILE A 33 -4.66 -1.34 10.83
N LEU A 34 -5.06 -2.27 9.96
CA LEU A 34 -4.15 -2.96 9.06
C LEU A 34 -4.06 -2.20 7.74
N ILE A 35 -2.84 -2.15 7.19
CA ILE A 35 -2.58 -1.56 5.87
C ILE A 35 -1.85 -2.62 5.03
N THR A 36 -2.38 -2.95 3.85
CA THR A 36 -1.68 -3.85 2.93
C THR A 36 -0.44 -3.17 2.34
N PRO A 37 0.60 -3.94 1.92
CA PRO A 37 1.82 -3.37 1.37
C PRO A 37 1.57 -2.48 0.15
N LEU A 38 2.33 -1.39 0.02
CA LEU A 38 2.39 -0.59 -1.20
C LEU A 38 2.84 -1.45 -2.39
N ALA A 39 2.18 -1.33 -3.53
CA ALA A 39 2.59 -2.00 -4.76
C ALA A 39 3.98 -1.53 -5.21
N ARG A 40 4.84 -2.47 -5.62
CA ARG A 40 6.09 -2.14 -6.33
C ARG A 40 5.76 -1.79 -7.77
N ARG A 41 6.55 -0.87 -8.34
CA ARG A 41 6.45 -0.51 -9.74
C ARG A 41 7.13 -1.59 -10.61
N LYS A 42 6.57 -2.79 -10.62
CA LYS A 42 7.08 -3.91 -11.40
C LYS A 42 6.22 -4.14 -12.63
N PHE A 43 6.65 -3.58 -13.76
CA PHE A 43 6.02 -3.82 -15.05
C PHE A 43 6.75 -4.92 -15.83
N ASP A 44 5.98 -5.70 -16.58
CA ASP A 44 6.45 -6.67 -17.54
C ASP A 44 5.60 -6.52 -18.82
N HIS A 45 6.25 -6.18 -19.93
CA HIS A 45 5.57 -5.89 -21.21
C HIS A 45 4.37 -4.91 -21.06
N GLY A 46 4.52 -3.87 -20.24
CA GLY A 46 3.49 -2.85 -19.98
C GLY A 46 2.40 -3.28 -18.99
N GLN A 47 2.46 -4.50 -18.46
CA GLN A 47 1.53 -4.99 -17.44
C GLN A 47 2.14 -4.90 -16.05
N LEU A 48 1.43 -4.26 -15.12
CA LEU A 48 1.85 -4.18 -13.72
C LEU A 48 1.63 -5.53 -13.01
N LEU A 49 2.70 -6.08 -12.46
CA LEU A 49 2.67 -7.33 -11.72
C LEU A 49 2.44 -7.11 -10.22
N ASP A 50 1.56 -7.89 -9.61
CA ASP A 50 1.42 -7.94 -8.16
C ASP A 50 2.54 -8.79 -7.56
N THR A 51 3.48 -8.12 -6.88
CA THR A 51 4.63 -8.77 -6.23
C THR A 51 4.38 -9.10 -4.76
N HIS A 52 3.21 -8.74 -4.22
CA HIS A 52 2.84 -8.96 -2.81
C HIS A 52 1.69 -9.97 -2.63
N GLY A 53 1.03 -10.39 -3.71
CA GLY A 53 -0.05 -11.34 -3.82
C GLY A 53 -0.53 -12.00 -2.52
N LEU A 54 0.13 -13.09 -2.11
CA LEU A 54 -0.23 -13.86 -0.92
C LEU A 54 -0.16 -13.05 0.38
N TYR A 55 0.83 -12.17 0.53
CA TYR A 55 0.94 -11.33 1.74
C TYR A 55 -0.23 -10.34 1.85
N SER A 56 -0.62 -9.71 0.75
CA SER A 56 -1.78 -8.80 0.73
C SER A 56 -3.08 -9.55 1.01
N GLN A 57 -3.23 -10.76 0.46
CA GLN A 57 -4.37 -11.62 0.74
C GLN A 57 -4.43 -12.03 2.22
N ALA A 58 -3.29 -12.37 2.81
CA ALA A 58 -3.18 -12.72 4.23
C ALA A 58 -3.63 -11.58 5.15
N VAL A 59 -3.22 -10.33 4.83
CA VAL A 59 -3.65 -9.15 5.61
C VAL A 59 -5.15 -8.90 5.48
N ARG A 60 -5.73 -9.04 4.27
CA ARG A 60 -7.18 -8.90 4.06
C ARG A 60 -7.96 -9.93 4.87
N ALA A 61 -7.56 -11.21 4.77
CA ALA A 61 -8.19 -12.30 5.50
C ALA A 61 -8.09 -12.12 7.02
N LEU A 62 -6.94 -11.63 7.51
CA LEU A 62 -6.76 -11.31 8.92
C LEU A 62 -7.67 -10.16 9.37
N ALA A 63 -7.75 -9.08 8.58
CA ALA A 63 -8.61 -7.94 8.90
C ALA A 63 -10.07 -8.36 9.04
N GLU A 64 -10.55 -9.19 8.11
CA GLU A 64 -11.91 -9.74 8.13
C GLU A 64 -12.12 -10.65 9.36
N ARG A 65 -11.25 -11.64 9.57
CA ARG A 65 -11.35 -12.60 10.68
C ARG A 65 -11.33 -11.93 12.04
N GLU A 66 -10.48 -10.95 12.23
CA GLU A 66 -10.28 -10.24 13.50
C GLU A 66 -11.18 -9.00 13.65
N ASN A 67 -11.99 -8.68 12.64
CA ASN A 67 -12.81 -7.46 12.60
C ASN A 67 -11.95 -6.21 12.89
N VAL A 68 -10.85 -6.05 12.14
CA VAL A 68 -9.92 -4.93 12.22
C VAL A 68 -10.09 -4.03 11.00
N GLY A 69 -10.06 -2.71 11.21
CA GLY A 69 -10.06 -1.76 10.11
C GLY A 69 -8.95 -2.04 9.10
N LEU A 70 -9.25 -1.96 7.80
CA LEU A 70 -8.31 -2.24 6.71
C LEU A 70 -8.22 -1.06 5.75
N ILE A 71 -7.00 -0.62 5.45
CA ILE A 71 -6.67 0.21 4.30
C ILE A 71 -5.99 -0.68 3.26
N ASP A 72 -6.68 -0.95 2.15
CA ASP A 72 -6.16 -1.83 1.10
C ASP A 72 -5.24 -1.07 0.13
N LEU A 73 -4.11 -0.58 0.68
CA LEU A 73 -3.14 0.20 -0.06
C LEU A 73 -2.55 -0.56 -1.26
N ASN A 74 -2.43 -1.89 -1.18
CA ASN A 74 -1.95 -2.69 -2.30
C ASN A 74 -2.89 -2.58 -3.50
N ARG A 75 -4.19 -2.78 -3.32
CA ARG A 75 -5.18 -2.61 -4.38
C ARG A 75 -5.15 -1.18 -4.94
N ASP A 76 -5.25 -0.20 -4.06
CA ASP A 76 -5.39 1.20 -4.46
C ASP A 76 -4.14 1.72 -5.17
N SER A 77 -2.94 1.31 -4.73
CA SER A 77 -1.69 1.65 -5.42
C SER A 77 -1.48 0.88 -6.73
N MET A 78 -1.92 -0.38 -6.82
CA MET A 78 -1.93 -1.13 -8.08
C MET A 78 -2.81 -0.42 -9.12
N ASP A 79 -4.00 0.01 -8.72
CA ASP A 79 -4.93 0.73 -9.60
C ASP A 79 -4.35 2.09 -10.04
N TRP A 80 -3.76 2.83 -9.10
CA TRP A 80 -3.07 4.08 -9.38
C TRP A 80 -1.92 3.91 -10.37
N LEU A 81 -1.05 2.91 -10.17
CA LEU A 81 0.08 2.64 -11.06
C LEU A 81 -0.38 2.17 -12.45
N ARG A 82 -1.45 1.38 -12.53
CA ARG A 82 -2.06 0.99 -13.81
C ARG A 82 -2.61 2.19 -14.58
N ALA A 83 -3.28 3.11 -13.88
CA ALA A 83 -3.82 4.32 -14.50
C ALA A 83 -2.72 5.24 -15.01
N LEU A 84 -1.59 5.34 -14.30
CA LEU A 84 -0.43 6.13 -14.75
C LEU A 84 0.29 5.47 -15.94
N GLY A 85 0.40 4.15 -15.94
CA GLY A 85 1.22 3.40 -16.88
C GLY A 85 2.72 3.37 -16.51
N GLU A 86 3.48 2.57 -17.25
CA GLU A 86 4.89 2.26 -16.93
C GLU A 86 5.79 3.50 -16.97
N ALA A 87 5.76 4.28 -18.05
CA ALA A 87 6.68 5.40 -18.22
C ALA A 87 6.36 6.57 -17.27
N PRO A 88 5.10 7.07 -17.15
CA PRO A 88 4.79 8.19 -16.25
C PRO A 88 4.94 7.85 -14.76
N SER A 89 4.72 6.61 -14.36
CA SER A 89 4.86 6.20 -12.97
C SER A 89 6.30 6.24 -12.45
N ARG A 90 7.30 6.28 -13.34
CA ARG A 90 8.73 6.35 -12.98
C ARG A 90 9.04 7.56 -12.10
N ASP A 91 8.41 8.71 -12.35
CA ASP A 91 8.66 9.97 -11.64
C ASP A 91 8.22 9.95 -10.16
N PHE A 92 7.55 8.93 -9.73
CA PHE A 92 7.12 8.75 -8.34
C PHE A 92 8.08 7.87 -7.53
N PHE A 93 9.01 7.18 -8.21
CA PHE A 93 9.95 6.25 -7.60
C PHE A 93 11.39 6.78 -7.67
N MET A 94 12.31 6.15 -6.92
CA MET A 94 13.71 6.59 -6.80
C MET A 94 14.51 6.30 -8.06
N HIS A 95 14.11 6.93 -9.16
CA HIS A 95 14.87 6.97 -10.41
C HIS A 95 15.65 8.28 -10.48
N VAL A 96 16.93 8.24 -10.13
CA VAL A 96 17.82 9.41 -10.11
C VAL A 96 19.00 9.18 -11.08
N PRO A 97 18.85 9.52 -12.38
CA PRO A 97 19.86 9.24 -13.40
C PRO A 97 21.24 9.82 -13.07
N ALA A 98 21.29 10.99 -12.46
CA ALA A 98 22.54 11.63 -12.03
C ALA A 98 23.34 10.81 -10.99
N GLN A 99 22.68 9.90 -10.29
CA GLN A 99 23.27 9.00 -9.29
C GLN A 99 23.31 7.54 -9.78
N ASN A 100 22.98 7.29 -11.05
CA ASN A 100 22.82 5.95 -11.62
C ASN A 100 21.89 5.05 -10.77
N GLN A 101 20.86 5.66 -10.16
CA GLN A 101 19.90 4.98 -9.30
C GLN A 101 18.64 4.67 -10.08
N THR A 102 18.22 3.40 -10.04
CA THR A 102 16.97 2.90 -10.59
C THR A 102 16.33 1.99 -9.54
N ASP A 103 15.25 2.47 -8.92
CA ASP A 103 14.59 1.77 -7.83
C ASP A 103 13.07 1.86 -8.01
N ASP A 104 12.44 0.72 -8.21
CA ASP A 104 11.01 0.55 -8.42
C ASP A 104 10.25 0.21 -7.11
N THR A 105 10.91 0.38 -5.97
CA THR A 105 10.35 0.05 -4.64
C THR A 105 10.23 1.28 -3.75
N HIS A 106 11.25 2.14 -3.70
CA HIS A 106 11.28 3.31 -2.85
C HIS A 106 10.76 4.55 -3.58
N LEU A 107 10.07 5.40 -2.84
CA LEU A 107 9.39 6.56 -3.39
C LEU A 107 10.27 7.82 -3.35
N GLN A 108 10.17 8.66 -4.36
CA GLN A 108 10.54 10.07 -4.25
C GLN A 108 9.48 10.84 -3.45
N HIS A 109 9.78 12.08 -3.09
CA HIS A 109 8.85 12.96 -2.35
C HIS A 109 7.46 13.02 -3.00
N ARG A 110 7.40 13.20 -4.33
CA ARG A 110 6.13 13.22 -5.08
C ARG A 110 5.35 11.92 -4.93
N GLY A 111 6.04 10.78 -4.96
CA GLY A 111 5.43 9.46 -4.75
C GLY A 111 4.91 9.29 -3.33
N ALA A 112 5.69 9.73 -2.35
CA ALA A 112 5.28 9.66 -0.94
C ALA A 112 4.00 10.49 -0.68
N VAL A 113 3.89 11.69 -1.27
CA VAL A 113 2.67 12.51 -1.18
C VAL A 113 1.48 11.80 -1.84
N ALA A 114 1.66 11.23 -3.04
CA ALA A 114 0.58 10.51 -3.72
C ALA A 114 0.10 9.30 -2.90
N VAL A 115 1.02 8.52 -2.34
CA VAL A 115 0.70 7.36 -1.49
C VAL A 115 0.03 7.79 -0.19
N ALA A 116 0.47 8.89 0.43
CA ALA A 116 -0.20 9.45 1.60
C ALA A 116 -1.67 9.80 1.30
N CYS A 117 -1.95 10.33 0.10
CA CYS A 117 -3.33 10.62 -0.33
C CYS A 117 -4.17 9.34 -0.46
N LEU A 118 -3.60 8.23 -0.97
CA LEU A 118 -4.30 6.94 -1.01
C LEU A 118 -4.63 6.45 0.41
N VAL A 119 -3.68 6.54 1.33
CA VAL A 119 -3.88 6.16 2.74
C VAL A 119 -4.98 7.02 3.38
N VAL A 120 -4.94 8.33 3.18
CA VAL A 120 -5.98 9.26 3.69
C VAL A 120 -7.36 8.93 3.12
N ALA A 121 -7.43 8.61 1.81
CA ALA A 121 -8.69 8.21 1.19
C ALA A 121 -9.26 6.93 1.82
N GLY A 122 -8.43 5.91 2.04
CA GLY A 122 -8.81 4.69 2.76
C GLY A 122 -9.18 4.96 4.23
N TRP A 123 -8.45 5.83 4.90
CA TRP A 123 -8.73 6.22 6.27
C TRP A 123 -10.11 6.86 6.44
N LYS A 124 -10.50 7.76 5.53
CA LYS A 124 -11.82 8.41 5.55
C LYS A 124 -12.98 7.43 5.42
N GLN A 125 -12.74 6.22 4.92
CA GLN A 125 -13.74 5.15 4.82
C GLN A 125 -13.87 4.33 6.11
N LEU A 126 -12.90 4.45 7.02
CA LEU A 126 -12.93 3.78 8.32
C LEU A 126 -13.60 4.69 9.35
N ASP A 127 -14.51 4.14 10.14
CA ASP A 127 -15.08 4.83 11.31
C ASP A 127 -14.09 4.77 12.49
N ALA A 128 -12.93 5.39 12.29
CA ALA A 128 -11.81 5.32 13.22
C ALA A 128 -11.72 6.54 14.16
N GLY A 129 -12.71 7.45 14.12
CA GLY A 129 -12.77 8.62 15.01
C GLY A 129 -11.68 9.68 14.80
N LEU A 130 -10.85 9.55 13.74
CA LEU A 130 -9.72 10.43 13.48
C LEU A 130 -9.92 11.33 12.25
N GLN A 131 -11.12 11.38 11.69
CA GLN A 131 -11.43 12.19 10.49
C GLN A 131 -11.20 13.68 10.75
N GLU A 132 -11.40 14.16 11.98
CA GLU A 132 -11.17 15.55 12.38
C GLU A 132 -9.67 15.97 12.31
N TYR A 133 -8.75 15.00 12.41
CA TYR A 133 -7.31 15.24 12.32
C TYR A 133 -6.79 15.22 10.88
N VAL A 134 -7.62 14.86 9.90
CA VAL A 134 -7.26 14.93 8.50
C VAL A 134 -7.31 16.37 8.05
N VAL A 135 -6.15 17.03 8.01
CA VAL A 135 -6.01 18.40 7.50
C VAL A 135 -6.49 18.47 6.05
N ARG A 136 -7.16 19.57 5.69
CA ARG A 136 -7.81 19.74 4.39
C ARG A 136 -6.92 19.31 3.23
N ASP A 137 -7.52 18.56 2.36
CA ASP A 137 -7.03 17.85 1.18
C ASP A 137 -6.55 18.78 0.04
N THR A 138 -5.84 19.85 0.34
CA THR A 138 -5.39 20.80 -0.66
C THR A 138 -4.32 20.25 -1.60
N ASP A 139 -3.56 19.27 -1.15
CA ASP A 139 -2.47 18.68 -1.95
C ASP A 139 -2.89 17.39 -2.69
N CYS A 140 -3.92 16.69 -2.24
CA CYS A 140 -4.41 15.48 -2.89
C CYS A 140 -5.24 15.76 -4.15
N GLY A 141 -6.00 16.85 -4.18
CA GLY A 141 -6.82 17.24 -5.35
C GLY A 141 -6.04 17.77 -6.54
N ALA A 142 -4.97 18.54 -6.29
CA ALA A 142 -4.19 19.17 -7.37
C ALA A 142 -3.13 18.26 -8.02
N ARG A 143 -2.76 17.16 -7.37
CA ARG A 143 -1.69 16.23 -7.82
C ARG A 143 -2.18 14.82 -8.09
N GLY A 144 -3.45 14.54 -7.80
CA GLY A 144 -4.08 13.21 -7.91
C GLY A 144 -5.13 13.11 -9.01
N THR A 145 -5.09 13.93 -10.06
CA THR A 145 -6.10 13.95 -11.13
C THR A 145 -6.30 12.63 -11.89
N ALA A 146 -5.54 11.61 -11.57
CA ALA A 146 -5.79 10.23 -12.02
C ALA A 146 -6.74 9.42 -11.09
N LEU A 147 -7.18 9.98 -9.94
CA LEU A 147 -8.01 9.29 -8.94
C LEU A 147 -9.47 9.77 -8.90
N SER A 148 -9.85 10.84 -9.63
CA SER A 148 -11.13 11.54 -9.41
C SER A 148 -12.31 11.10 -10.27
N ASP A 149 -12.21 10.07 -11.10
CA ASP A 149 -13.34 9.63 -11.96
C ASP A 149 -13.93 8.28 -11.56
N ARG A 150 -14.18 8.07 -10.24
CA ARG A 150 -15.00 6.96 -9.77
C ARG A 150 -16.17 7.45 -8.90
N THR A 151 -17.03 8.29 -9.50
CA THR A 151 -18.40 8.51 -9.02
C THR A 151 -19.34 8.39 -10.20
N THR A 152 -19.73 7.20 -10.52
CA THR A 152 -21.05 6.80 -11.04
C THR A 152 -21.23 5.30 -10.79
#